data_c1cd7c09308dbc862bf4597eacbf9441
#
_entry.id   c1cd7c09308dbc862bf4597eacbf9441
#
_cell.length_a   1.000
_cell.length_b   1.000
_cell.length_c   1.000
_cell.angle_alpha   90.00
_cell.angle_beta   90.00
_cell.angle_gamma   90.00
#
_symmetry.space_group_name_H-M   'P 1'
#
loop_
_entity.id
_entity.type
_entity.pdbx_description
1 polymer ?
#
loop_
_entity_poly.entity_id
_entity_poly.type
_entity_poly.pdbx_seq_one_letter_code
_entity_poly.pdbx_strand_id
1 'polypeptide(L)'
;MANTTFTGPLRSETTMKTISKASTGAITEVITLGDGPVSLSDGNVTLTNATHSGRVLLVPDGGQDNTYTLPAPIAGSMFRFVYAGGAADATDAIIVTPGNTNFYIGGITFLDTDGNAISSVFSNGSSNSSIQFNVPAG
;
A
#
# COMPACT_ATOMS: atom_id res chain seq x y z
N MET A 1 24.92 -3.09 25.27
CA MET A 1 25.24 -2.65 23.90
C MET A 1 25.34 -1.13 23.93
N ALA A 2 26.42 -0.57 23.37
CA ALA A 2 26.56 0.89 23.30
C ALA A 2 25.60 1.45 22.23
N ASN A 3 24.78 2.43 22.61
CA ASN A 3 24.04 3.22 21.64
C ASN A 3 24.98 4.21 20.96
N THR A 4 25.07 4.16 19.67
CA THR A 4 25.79 5.15 18.89
C THR A 4 24.83 6.28 18.50
N THR A 5 25.09 7.50 18.97
CA THR A 5 24.30 8.68 18.61
C THR A 5 25.03 9.43 17.52
N PHE A 6 24.36 9.67 16.39
CA PHE A 6 24.86 10.52 15.32
C PHE A 6 24.33 11.94 15.53
N THR A 7 25.23 12.93 15.58
CA THR A 7 24.88 14.35 15.77
C THR A 7 24.89 15.15 14.47
N GLY A 8 25.03 14.50 13.33
CA GLY A 8 25.07 15.12 12.01
C GLY A 8 24.17 14.38 11.00
N PRO A 9 24.08 14.89 9.78
CA PRO A 9 23.31 14.24 8.73
C PRO A 9 23.88 12.84 8.41
N LEU A 10 23.00 11.83 8.37
CA LEU A 10 23.34 10.49 7.96
C LEU A 10 23.21 10.39 6.43
N ARG A 11 24.29 10.05 5.74
CA ARG A 11 24.30 9.82 4.30
C ARG A 11 24.46 8.32 4.02
N SER A 12 23.58 7.78 3.20
CA SER A 12 23.70 6.43 2.64
C SER A 12 23.82 6.55 1.12
N GLU A 13 24.76 5.83 0.52
CA GLU A 13 24.97 5.84 -0.94
C GLU A 13 24.18 4.75 -1.65
N THR A 14 23.57 3.83 -0.90
CA THR A 14 22.76 2.73 -1.44
C THR A 14 21.34 2.79 -0.86
N THR A 15 21.08 2.03 0.19
CA THR A 15 19.78 1.96 0.84
C THR A 15 19.92 2.18 2.34
N MET A 16 18.94 2.87 2.93
CA MET A 16 18.81 2.97 4.37
C MET A 16 17.79 1.95 4.85
N LYS A 17 18.17 1.12 5.82
CA LYS A 17 17.29 0.13 6.42
C LYS A 17 17.15 0.38 7.91
N THR A 18 15.91 0.39 8.39
CA THR A 18 15.63 0.29 9.81
C THR A 18 15.43 -1.18 10.16
N ILE A 19 16.17 -1.66 11.14
CA ILE A 19 16.14 -3.06 11.55
C ILE A 19 15.72 -3.14 13.02
N SER A 20 14.63 -3.86 13.28
CA SER A 20 14.25 -4.26 14.64
C SER A 20 14.77 -5.66 14.93
N LYS A 21 15.39 -5.84 16.11
CA LYS A 21 15.92 -7.12 16.55
C LYS A 21 15.24 -7.58 17.83
N ALA A 22 14.92 -8.87 17.90
CA ALA A 22 14.54 -9.50 19.13
C ALA A 22 15.72 -9.54 20.14
N SER A 23 15.44 -9.81 21.40
CA SER A 23 16.47 -9.97 22.45
C SER A 23 17.47 -11.10 22.13
N THR A 24 17.08 -12.06 21.34
CA THR A 24 17.94 -13.16 20.83
C THR A 24 18.87 -12.74 19.70
N GLY A 25 18.76 -11.48 19.20
CA GLY A 25 19.52 -10.97 18.05
C GLY A 25 18.90 -11.28 16.70
N ALA A 26 17.82 -12.05 16.65
CA ALA A 26 17.11 -12.31 15.40
C ALA A 26 16.47 -11.02 14.87
N ILE A 27 16.55 -10.80 13.56
CA ILE A 27 15.90 -9.67 12.90
C ILE A 27 14.41 -9.97 12.83
N THR A 28 13.60 -9.12 13.46
CA THR A 28 12.14 -9.27 13.52
C THR A 28 11.43 -8.38 12.53
N GLU A 29 12.08 -7.28 12.12
CA GLU A 29 11.50 -6.33 11.17
C GLU A 29 12.60 -5.60 10.40
N VAL A 30 12.37 -5.36 9.12
CA VAL A 30 13.24 -4.57 8.25
C VAL A 30 12.37 -3.62 7.44
N ILE A 31 12.63 -2.32 7.58
CA ILE A 31 12.04 -1.29 6.71
C ILE A 31 13.16 -0.73 5.85
N THR A 32 13.01 -0.83 4.55
CA THR A 32 13.96 -0.27 3.58
C THR A 32 13.44 1.07 3.07
N LEU A 33 14.23 2.12 3.28
CA LEU A 33 13.91 3.46 2.79
C LEU A 33 14.62 3.68 1.45
N GLY A 34 13.86 4.15 0.47
CA GLY A 34 14.43 4.50 -0.85
C GLY A 34 14.50 3.35 -1.87
N ASP A 35 13.90 2.19 -1.58
CA ASP A 35 13.72 1.17 -2.60
C ASP A 35 12.76 1.68 -3.69
N GLY A 36 13.00 1.25 -4.93
CA GLY A 36 12.15 1.56 -6.08
C GLY A 36 10.71 1.03 -5.93
N PRO A 37 9.84 1.32 -6.88
CA PRO A 37 8.47 0.81 -6.85
C PRO A 37 8.44 -0.72 -6.84
N VAL A 38 7.38 -1.28 -6.29
CA VAL A 38 7.10 -2.73 -6.31
C VAL A 38 5.98 -2.99 -7.31
N SER A 39 6.26 -3.78 -8.32
CA SER A 39 5.19 -4.31 -9.18
C SER A 39 4.47 -5.42 -8.44
N LEU A 40 3.18 -5.25 -8.25
CA LEU A 40 2.32 -6.29 -7.71
C LEU A 40 2.04 -7.32 -8.81
N SER A 41 1.85 -8.58 -8.44
CA SER A 41 1.48 -9.61 -9.40
C SER A 41 -0.01 -9.55 -9.74
N ASP A 42 -0.36 -10.04 -10.91
CA ASP A 42 -1.72 -10.37 -11.28
C ASP A 42 -2.21 -11.53 -10.40
N GLY A 43 -3.33 -11.33 -9.70
CA GLY A 43 -3.89 -12.25 -8.72
C GLY A 43 -3.98 -11.67 -7.31
N ASN A 44 -4.45 -12.50 -6.38
CA ASN A 44 -4.62 -12.09 -4.99
C ASN A 44 -3.27 -12.06 -4.25
N VAL A 45 -2.95 -10.92 -3.62
CA VAL A 45 -1.68 -10.72 -2.91
C VAL A 45 -1.94 -10.24 -1.49
N THR A 46 -1.31 -10.89 -0.53
CA THR A 46 -1.23 -10.36 0.84
C THR A 46 0.01 -9.50 0.99
N LEU A 47 -0.18 -8.22 1.26
CA LEU A 47 0.91 -7.27 1.44
C LEU A 47 1.53 -7.39 2.82
N THR A 48 2.79 -7.00 2.94
CA THR A 48 3.52 -6.97 4.21
C THR A 48 4.12 -5.59 4.46
N ASN A 49 4.27 -5.20 5.71
CA ASN A 49 4.93 -3.95 6.05
C ASN A 49 6.39 -3.93 5.60
N ALA A 50 7.09 -5.07 5.74
CA ALA A 50 8.52 -5.16 5.43
C ALA A 50 8.85 -4.95 3.96
N THR A 51 7.99 -5.40 3.06
CA THR A 51 8.26 -5.36 1.61
C THR A 51 7.55 -4.20 0.91
N HIS A 52 6.39 -3.78 1.42
CA HIS A 52 5.48 -2.92 0.66
C HIS A 52 5.27 -1.55 1.30
N SER A 53 5.47 -1.40 2.63
CA SER A 53 5.29 -0.11 3.30
C SER A 53 6.36 0.90 2.89
N GLY A 54 5.95 2.15 2.72
CA GLY A 54 6.83 3.25 2.32
C GLY A 54 7.18 3.28 0.82
N ARG A 55 6.67 2.33 0.05
CA ARG A 55 6.97 2.18 -1.39
C ARG A 55 5.75 2.51 -2.26
N VAL A 56 6.02 2.79 -3.51
CA VAL A 56 4.99 2.86 -4.55
C VAL A 56 4.70 1.44 -5.03
N LEU A 57 3.45 1.03 -4.95
CA LEU A 57 2.98 -0.26 -5.39
C LEU A 57 2.29 -0.09 -6.75
N LEU A 58 2.86 -0.71 -7.77
CA LEU A 58 2.31 -0.67 -9.12
C LEU A 58 1.30 -1.80 -9.27
N VAL A 59 0.04 -1.42 -9.45
CA VAL A 59 -1.06 -2.35 -9.70
C VAL A 59 -1.07 -2.67 -11.19
N PRO A 60 -0.90 -3.93 -11.59
CA PRO A 60 -0.89 -4.31 -12.99
C PRO A 60 -2.30 -4.24 -13.61
N ASP A 61 -2.35 -4.21 -14.92
CA ASP A 61 -3.50 -4.58 -15.70
C ASP A 61 -3.63 -6.11 -15.62
N GLY A 62 -4.66 -6.59 -14.94
CA GLY A 62 -4.86 -8.01 -14.68
C GLY A 62 -5.85 -8.64 -15.63
N GLY A 63 -5.68 -9.92 -15.95
CA GLY A 63 -6.66 -10.72 -16.70
C GLY A 63 -7.83 -11.18 -15.83
N GLN A 64 -7.89 -10.77 -14.56
CA GLN A 64 -8.92 -11.14 -13.57
C GLN A 64 -9.01 -10.10 -12.46
N ASP A 65 -10.07 -10.15 -11.67
CA ASP A 65 -10.20 -9.32 -10.48
C ASP A 65 -9.11 -9.66 -9.47
N ASN A 66 -8.40 -8.63 -9.00
CA ASN A 66 -7.28 -8.77 -8.10
C ASN A 66 -7.59 -8.20 -6.71
N THR A 67 -7.32 -8.99 -5.67
CA THR A 67 -7.48 -8.53 -4.29
C THR A 67 -6.13 -8.37 -3.61
N TYR A 68 -5.83 -7.15 -3.17
CA TYR A 68 -4.63 -6.80 -2.41
C TYR A 68 -4.98 -6.61 -0.95
N THR A 69 -4.61 -7.57 -0.11
CA THR A 69 -4.89 -7.52 1.33
C THR A 69 -3.81 -6.76 2.06
N LEU A 70 -4.18 -5.66 2.72
CA LEU A 70 -3.26 -4.89 3.58
C LEU A 70 -2.84 -5.72 4.80
N PRO A 71 -1.63 -5.52 5.34
CA PRO A 71 -1.25 -6.09 6.62
C PRO A 71 -2.02 -5.44 7.78
N ALA A 72 -1.93 -6.03 8.97
CA ALA A 72 -2.41 -5.38 10.18
C ALA A 72 -1.78 -3.98 10.33
N PRO A 73 -2.58 -2.96 10.69
CA PRO A 73 -2.08 -1.60 10.77
C PRO A 73 -1.07 -1.44 11.90
N ILE A 74 0.08 -0.83 11.57
CA ILE A 74 1.09 -0.40 12.53
C ILE A 74 1.40 1.08 12.32
N ALA A 75 1.76 1.78 13.38
CA ALA A 75 2.09 3.19 13.31
C ALA A 75 3.26 3.44 12.36
N GLY A 76 3.11 4.42 11.45
CA GLY A 76 4.14 4.76 10.46
C GLY A 76 4.07 3.98 9.15
N SER A 77 3.22 2.98 9.03
CA SER A 77 2.99 2.30 7.74
C SER A 77 2.30 3.23 6.77
N MET A 78 2.77 3.21 5.51
CA MET A 78 2.17 3.95 4.42
C MET A 78 2.18 3.10 3.16
N PHE A 79 1.05 3.02 2.48
CA PHE A 79 0.90 2.29 1.22
C PHE A 79 0.40 3.26 0.14
N ARG A 80 1.10 3.30 -0.96
CA ARG A 80 0.75 4.12 -2.12
C ARG A 80 0.57 3.20 -3.33
N PHE A 81 -0.65 3.13 -3.82
CA PHE A 81 -0.98 2.37 -5.01
C PHE A 81 -1.04 3.28 -6.22
N VAL A 82 -0.52 2.80 -7.33
CA VAL A 82 -0.58 3.45 -8.63
C VAL A 82 -0.99 2.39 -9.64
N TYR A 83 -2.08 2.60 -10.33
CA TYR A 83 -2.47 1.74 -11.44
C TYR A 83 -1.48 1.93 -12.59
N ALA A 84 -0.86 0.85 -13.02
CA ALA A 84 0.16 0.83 -14.07
C ALA A 84 -0.28 0.03 -15.29
N GLY A 85 -1.56 -0.29 -15.38
CA GLY A 85 -2.17 -0.95 -16.52
C GLY A 85 -2.31 -0.04 -17.73
N GLY A 86 -2.64 -0.64 -18.85
CA GLY A 86 -2.83 0.06 -20.12
C GLY A 86 -4.23 0.62 -20.28
N ALA A 87 -5.01 0.05 -21.16
CA ALA A 87 -6.39 0.46 -21.42
C ALA A 87 -7.33 -0.02 -20.29
N ALA A 88 -8.49 0.63 -20.21
CA ALA A 88 -9.59 0.21 -19.35
C ALA A 88 -9.95 -1.26 -19.63
N ASP A 89 -10.03 -2.05 -18.58
CA ASP A 89 -10.36 -3.47 -18.63
C ASP A 89 -11.66 -3.73 -17.86
N ALA A 90 -12.24 -4.89 -18.06
CA ALA A 90 -13.42 -5.35 -17.33
C ALA A 90 -13.08 -5.89 -15.92
N THR A 91 -11.81 -5.88 -15.52
CA THR A 91 -11.33 -6.42 -14.26
C THR A 91 -11.04 -5.33 -13.25
N ASP A 92 -11.25 -5.64 -11.97
CA ASP A 92 -11.12 -4.70 -10.86
C ASP A 92 -9.91 -4.99 -9.98
N ALA A 93 -9.30 -3.94 -9.45
CA ALA A 93 -8.31 -4.05 -8.39
C ALA A 93 -8.92 -3.59 -7.06
N ILE A 94 -8.97 -4.50 -6.09
CA ILE A 94 -9.62 -4.28 -4.81
C ILE A 94 -8.55 -4.28 -3.71
N ILE A 95 -8.48 -3.21 -2.92
CA ILE A 95 -7.62 -3.13 -1.73
C ILE A 95 -8.48 -3.37 -0.51
N VAL A 96 -8.16 -4.41 0.27
CA VAL A 96 -8.93 -4.79 1.45
C VAL A 96 -8.10 -4.65 2.73
N THR A 97 -8.78 -4.35 3.83
CA THR A 97 -8.18 -4.41 5.17
C THR A 97 -8.11 -5.85 5.66
N PRO A 98 -7.19 -6.21 6.58
CA PRO A 98 -7.11 -7.56 7.11
C PRO A 98 -8.30 -7.84 8.03
N GLY A 99 -9.13 -8.79 7.64
CA GLY A 99 -10.32 -9.22 8.40
C GLY A 99 -11.39 -8.13 8.57
N ASN A 100 -12.40 -8.44 9.39
CA ASN A 100 -13.56 -7.57 9.61
C ASN A 100 -13.43 -6.66 10.85
N THR A 101 -12.22 -6.43 11.34
CA THR A 101 -11.96 -5.63 12.56
C THR A 101 -11.24 -4.31 12.27
N ASN A 102 -10.75 -4.13 11.05
CA ASN A 102 -10.06 -2.93 10.61
C ASN A 102 -10.86 -2.28 9.47
N PHE A 103 -11.13 -1.00 9.59
CA PHE A 103 -11.93 -0.27 8.62
C PHE A 103 -11.21 0.97 8.16
N TYR A 104 -11.49 1.39 6.92
CA TYR A 104 -10.99 2.64 6.40
C TYR A 104 -11.66 3.82 7.11
N ILE A 105 -10.87 4.86 7.36
CA ILE A 105 -11.33 6.16 7.85
C ILE A 105 -10.87 7.20 6.86
N GLY A 106 -11.78 8.05 6.41
CA GLY A 106 -11.48 9.10 5.44
C GLY A 106 -12.41 9.05 4.23
N GLY A 107 -11.96 9.60 3.12
CA GLY A 107 -12.77 9.67 1.91
C GLY A 107 -11.94 9.46 0.65
N ILE A 108 -12.65 9.24 -0.44
CA ILE A 108 -12.11 9.11 -1.79
C ILE A 108 -12.76 10.20 -2.63
N THR A 109 -11.94 10.93 -3.37
CA THR A 109 -12.41 11.85 -4.42
C THR A 109 -12.07 11.23 -5.77
N PHE A 110 -13.05 11.16 -6.65
CA PHE A 110 -12.86 10.65 -8.00
C PHE A 110 -13.47 11.60 -9.02
N LEU A 111 -12.90 11.61 -10.20
CA LEU A 111 -13.43 12.33 -11.36
C LEU A 111 -14.27 11.34 -12.18
N ASP A 112 -15.55 11.65 -12.31
CA ASP A 112 -16.42 10.99 -13.26
C ASP A 112 -16.18 11.62 -14.64
N THR A 113 -15.54 10.88 -15.52
CA THR A 113 -15.19 11.37 -16.86
C THR A 113 -16.40 11.44 -17.78
N ASP A 114 -17.43 10.65 -17.55
CA ASP A 114 -18.66 10.64 -18.35
C ASP A 114 -19.59 11.79 -17.96
N GLY A 115 -19.68 12.07 -16.68
CA GLY A 115 -20.50 13.16 -16.15
C GLY A 115 -19.78 14.51 -16.00
N ASN A 116 -18.47 14.57 -16.22
CA ASN A 116 -17.61 15.73 -15.92
C ASN A 116 -17.78 16.26 -14.49
N ALA A 117 -18.08 15.38 -13.55
CA ALA A 117 -18.32 15.72 -12.16
C ALA A 117 -17.22 15.18 -11.26
N ILE A 118 -16.86 15.95 -10.23
CA ILE A 118 -16.02 15.47 -9.13
C ILE A 118 -16.96 15.01 -8.03
N SER A 119 -16.82 13.74 -7.65
CA SER A 119 -17.59 13.14 -6.57
C SER A 119 -16.68 12.72 -5.43
N SER A 120 -17.20 12.80 -4.19
CA SER A 120 -16.49 12.36 -2.99
C SER A 120 -17.36 11.41 -2.20
N VAL A 121 -16.78 10.30 -1.78
CA VAL A 121 -17.42 9.30 -0.91
C VAL A 121 -16.61 9.18 0.36
N PHE A 122 -17.28 9.22 1.50
CA PHE A 122 -16.66 9.12 2.82
C PHE A 122 -16.98 7.79 3.48
N SER A 123 -15.98 7.21 4.11
CA SER A 123 -16.14 6.03 4.94
C SER A 123 -16.91 6.38 6.22
N ASN A 124 -17.77 5.47 6.66
CA ASN A 124 -18.43 5.58 7.96
C ASN A 124 -17.52 5.18 9.14
N GLY A 125 -16.29 4.68 8.88
CA GLY A 125 -15.33 4.27 9.89
C GLY A 125 -15.66 2.97 10.64
N SER A 126 -16.75 2.28 10.29
CA SER A 126 -17.23 1.11 11.04
C SER A 126 -17.54 -0.12 10.18
N SER A 127 -17.63 0.03 8.86
CA SER A 127 -17.98 -1.10 7.96
C SER A 127 -17.26 -1.09 6.61
N ASN A 128 -16.52 -0.03 6.28
CA ASN A 128 -15.83 0.06 5.00
C ASN A 128 -14.46 -0.60 5.09
N SER A 129 -14.33 -1.82 4.57
CA SER A 129 -13.11 -2.63 4.60
C SER A 129 -12.45 -2.81 3.22
N SER A 130 -13.02 -2.25 2.16
CA SER A 130 -12.48 -2.34 0.81
C SER A 130 -12.50 -1.00 0.07
N ILE A 131 -11.52 -0.81 -0.78
CA ILE A 131 -11.46 0.26 -1.79
C ILE A 131 -11.25 -0.45 -3.13
N GLN A 132 -12.13 -0.15 -4.08
CA GLN A 132 -12.08 -0.74 -5.41
C GLN A 132 -11.67 0.31 -6.43
N PHE A 133 -10.72 -0.01 -7.27
CA PHE A 133 -10.39 0.73 -8.47
C PHE A 133 -11.17 0.08 -9.61
N ASN A 134 -12.28 0.69 -9.95
CA ASN A 134 -13.01 0.32 -11.15
C ASN A 134 -12.40 1.12 -12.30
N VAL A 135 -12.04 0.43 -13.34
CA VAL A 135 -11.68 1.11 -14.57
C VAL A 135 -12.97 1.36 -15.32
N PRO A 136 -13.33 2.62 -15.59
CA PRO A 136 -14.54 2.90 -16.36
C PRO A 136 -14.40 2.22 -17.73
N ALA A 137 -15.39 1.43 -18.10
CA ALA A 137 -15.51 0.96 -19.46
C ALA A 137 -15.61 2.20 -20.35
N GLY A 138 -14.56 2.45 -21.11
CA GLY A 138 -14.48 3.55 -22.07
C GLY A 138 -15.34 3.31 -23.30
#